data_36339c67a2c35ec75a422eacfda8e5dd
#
_entry.id   36339c67a2c35ec75a422eacfda8e5dd
#
_cell.length_a   1.000
_cell.length_b   1.000
_cell.length_c   1.000
_cell.angle_alpha   90.00
_cell.angle_beta   90.00
_cell.angle_gamma   90.00
#
_symmetry.space_group_name_H-M   'P 1'
#
loop_
_entity.id
_entity.type
_entity.pdbx_description
1 polymer ?
#
loop_
_entity_poly.entity_id
_entity_poly.type
_entity_poly.pdbx_seq_one_letter_code
_entity_poly.pdbx_strand_id
1 'polypeptide(L)'
;MFSSITQSNPKQNPIFANIPFMKKATLFFVLSAVFGTSSWAQISKSDLTGQLNTVTTMVPFLTITPDSRSAGIGDAGVALFSPDANSVSWNMSNLVNADRQSGFSLSYAPWLRQLVSDVGFSYLSGYSKSKNGNSVIGGAIRYFSLGNINFTDFEGNPIGNFNPNEFSIDGGYATRFSKNFSMGVNLRFIYSNIAGNRVINGANTKAGVSGAGDVNLLYHTKFRMKDGKNSDFNFGLNLQNIGSKMTYTTREQRDFIPTNLKLGVGWKYEIDQYNKVGLYADVNKLLVPTRPYYLVAYDGSDSAINGVRQFIGKDPNVGVVQGMIQSFSDAPGGLNEELNEWTGSFGTEYWYDNKFAGRIGAFYENKNKGGRQYATFGLGLKYEKITIDLAMLVPFARRHPLQNQLRFSLLFDMGAFSDKD
;
A
#
# COMPACT_ATOMS: atom_id res chain seq x y z
N MET A 1 -31.36 -50.71 60.81
CA MET A 1 -30.42 -49.82 61.49
C MET A 1 -29.68 -49.03 60.39
N PHE A 2 -30.12 -47.79 60.17
CA PHE A 2 -29.64 -46.93 59.11
C PHE A 2 -28.53 -46.04 59.62
N SER A 3 -27.38 -46.04 58.96
CA SER A 3 -26.31 -45.08 59.18
C SER A 3 -26.21 -44.13 57.96
N SER A 4 -26.38 -42.86 58.25
CA SER A 4 -26.31 -41.71 57.34
C SER A 4 -24.88 -41.45 56.84
N ILE A 5 -24.72 -41.33 55.54
CA ILE A 5 -23.49 -40.88 54.89
C ILE A 5 -23.69 -39.39 54.50
N THR A 6 -22.95 -38.53 55.14
CA THR A 6 -22.87 -37.08 54.82
C THR A 6 -22.04 -36.89 53.56
N GLN A 7 -22.67 -36.29 52.51
CA GLN A 7 -21.95 -35.80 51.33
C GLN A 7 -21.27 -34.45 51.64
N SER A 8 -19.96 -34.42 51.40
CA SER A 8 -19.16 -33.18 51.43
C SER A 8 -19.22 -32.50 50.07
N ASN A 9 -19.66 -31.25 50.07
CA ASN A 9 -19.74 -30.33 48.91
C ASN A 9 -18.33 -29.85 48.53
N PRO A 10 -17.89 -29.90 47.28
CA PRO A 10 -16.64 -29.26 46.86
C PRO A 10 -16.88 -27.78 46.60
N LYS A 11 -16.08 -26.93 47.23
CA LYS A 11 -16.04 -25.47 47.03
C LYS A 11 -15.66 -25.15 45.60
N GLN A 12 -16.60 -24.56 44.85
CA GLN A 12 -16.37 -23.89 43.59
C GLN A 12 -15.67 -22.56 43.83
N ASN A 13 -14.48 -22.40 43.26
CA ASN A 13 -13.81 -21.11 43.19
C ASN A 13 -14.51 -20.21 42.12
N PRO A 14 -14.95 -19.01 42.47
CA PRO A 14 -15.57 -18.12 41.50
C PRO A 14 -14.53 -17.18 40.88
N ILE A 15 -13.84 -17.59 39.83
CA ILE A 15 -12.94 -16.70 39.06
C ILE A 15 -13.64 -16.04 37.85
N PHE A 16 -14.91 -16.37 37.56
CA PHE A 16 -15.63 -15.85 36.38
C PHE A 16 -16.93 -15.09 36.67
N ALA A 17 -17.07 -14.51 37.84
CA ALA A 17 -18.25 -13.71 38.18
C ALA A 17 -17.86 -12.24 38.31
N ASN A 18 -17.92 -11.47 37.20
CA ASN A 18 -18.25 -10.04 37.13
C ASN A 18 -17.75 -9.39 35.82
N ILE A 19 -18.22 -9.91 34.68
CA ILE A 19 -18.20 -9.12 33.45
C ILE A 19 -19.64 -8.73 33.18
N PRO A 20 -20.04 -7.44 33.22
CA PRO A 20 -21.44 -7.05 33.02
C PRO A 20 -21.90 -7.49 31.62
N PHE A 21 -23.07 -8.06 31.56
CA PHE A 21 -23.72 -8.67 30.40
C PHE A 21 -23.67 -7.81 29.12
N MET A 22 -23.69 -6.48 29.26
CA MET A 22 -23.57 -5.53 28.15
C MET A 22 -22.22 -5.55 27.44
N LYS A 23 -21.09 -5.83 28.13
CA LYS A 23 -19.74 -5.89 27.51
C LYS A 23 -19.56 -7.17 26.68
N LYS A 24 -20.24 -8.26 27.04
CA LYS A 24 -20.22 -9.53 26.28
C LYS A 24 -21.02 -9.41 24.98
N ALA A 25 -22.15 -8.68 25.00
CA ALA A 25 -22.96 -8.45 23.83
C ALA A 25 -22.25 -7.56 22.78
N THR A 26 -21.51 -6.53 23.22
CA THR A 26 -20.78 -5.63 22.33
C THR A 26 -19.58 -6.34 21.65
N LEU A 27 -18.88 -7.21 22.37
CA LEU A 27 -17.78 -7.99 21.81
C LEU A 27 -18.29 -9.03 20.81
N PHE A 28 -19.45 -9.65 21.08
CA PHE A 28 -20.07 -10.61 20.16
C PHE A 28 -20.61 -9.95 18.89
N PHE A 29 -21.11 -8.70 19.01
CA PHE A 29 -21.60 -7.91 17.87
C PHE A 29 -20.46 -7.42 16.96
N VAL A 30 -19.31 -7.05 17.53
CA VAL A 30 -18.12 -6.69 16.74
C VAL A 30 -17.52 -7.91 16.04
N LEU A 31 -17.49 -9.09 16.70
CA LEU A 31 -17.02 -10.32 16.07
C LEU A 31 -17.98 -10.83 14.99
N SER A 32 -19.31 -10.72 15.19
CA SER A 32 -20.29 -11.12 14.19
C SER A 32 -20.37 -10.16 12.99
N ALA A 33 -20.04 -8.88 13.16
CA ALA A 33 -19.94 -7.92 12.06
C ALA A 33 -18.74 -8.21 11.13
N VAL A 34 -17.67 -8.83 11.65
CA VAL A 34 -16.50 -9.24 10.83
C VAL A 34 -16.76 -10.55 10.04
N PHE A 35 -17.68 -11.41 10.51
CA PHE A 35 -17.99 -12.69 9.84
C PHE A 35 -19.33 -12.70 9.07
N GLY A 36 -20.09 -11.60 9.09
CA GLY A 36 -21.48 -11.53 8.61
C GLY A 36 -21.68 -11.25 7.12
N THR A 37 -20.66 -11.22 6.27
CA THR A 37 -20.85 -11.00 4.83
C THR A 37 -20.16 -12.07 4.00
N SER A 38 -20.55 -13.33 4.14
CA SER A 38 -20.35 -14.31 3.07
C SER A 38 -21.42 -14.09 1.99
N SER A 39 -21.33 -12.95 1.29
CA SER A 39 -21.94 -12.84 -0.02
C SER A 39 -21.17 -13.76 -0.96
N TRP A 40 -21.73 -14.92 -1.22
CA TRP A 40 -21.32 -15.78 -2.33
C TRP A 40 -21.50 -14.95 -3.60
N ALA A 41 -20.40 -14.39 -4.11
CA ALA A 41 -20.43 -13.63 -5.34
C ALA A 41 -20.71 -14.59 -6.49
N GLN A 42 -21.97 -14.78 -6.82
CA GLN A 42 -22.35 -15.23 -8.15
C GLN A 42 -21.97 -14.10 -9.10
N ILE A 43 -21.08 -14.39 -10.05
CA ILE A 43 -20.80 -13.50 -11.17
C ILE A 43 -22.11 -13.33 -11.92
N SER A 44 -22.74 -12.17 -11.81
CA SER A 44 -23.94 -11.86 -12.59
C SER A 44 -23.55 -11.59 -14.05
N LYS A 45 -24.46 -11.88 -14.97
CA LYS A 45 -24.22 -11.56 -16.40
C LYS A 45 -23.96 -10.08 -16.63
N SER A 46 -24.44 -9.18 -15.76
CA SER A 46 -24.16 -7.75 -15.77
C SER A 46 -22.70 -7.43 -15.41
N ASP A 47 -22.03 -8.28 -14.62
CA ASP A 47 -20.60 -8.11 -14.29
C ASP A 47 -19.68 -8.55 -15.45
N LEU A 48 -20.21 -9.30 -16.41
CA LEU A 48 -19.51 -9.75 -17.63
C LEU A 48 -19.71 -8.80 -18.81
N THR A 49 -20.70 -7.90 -18.75
CA THR A 49 -20.97 -6.96 -19.83
C THR A 49 -20.20 -5.66 -19.67
N GLY A 50 -18.88 -5.70 -19.90
CA GLY A 50 -18.11 -4.55 -20.37
C GLY A 50 -17.88 -3.38 -19.39
N GLN A 51 -18.15 -3.51 -18.10
CA GLN A 51 -17.93 -2.43 -17.13
C GLN A 51 -16.56 -2.50 -16.42
N LEU A 52 -15.61 -3.27 -16.93
CA LEU A 52 -14.23 -3.23 -16.46
C LEU A 52 -13.58 -1.93 -16.92
N ASN A 53 -13.50 -0.96 -16.04
CA ASN A 53 -12.87 0.33 -16.31
C ASN A 53 -11.76 0.61 -15.30
N THR A 54 -10.67 -0.11 -15.44
CA THR A 54 -9.48 0.02 -14.58
C THR A 54 -8.74 1.32 -14.91
N VAL A 55 -8.42 2.11 -13.89
CA VAL A 55 -7.55 3.28 -14.05
C VAL A 55 -6.14 2.79 -14.35
N THR A 56 -5.65 3.08 -15.56
CA THR A 56 -4.32 2.67 -16.02
C THR A 56 -3.34 3.85 -15.99
N THR A 57 -2.11 3.57 -15.58
CA THR A 57 -1.05 4.58 -15.48
C THR A 57 0.25 4.05 -16.07
N MET A 58 1.15 4.95 -16.45
CA MET A 58 2.54 4.60 -16.67
C MET A 58 3.21 4.21 -15.35
N VAL A 59 4.26 3.43 -15.39
CA VAL A 59 5.11 3.06 -14.25
C VAL A 59 4.36 2.57 -13.01
N PRO A 60 3.45 1.59 -13.13
CA PRO A 60 2.63 1.12 -12.01
C PRO A 60 3.45 0.49 -10.88
N PHE A 61 4.74 0.17 -11.11
CA PHE A 61 5.63 -0.36 -10.07
C PHE A 61 5.76 0.59 -8.86
N LEU A 62 5.51 1.90 -9.05
CA LEU A 62 5.50 2.89 -7.97
C LEU A 62 4.38 2.66 -6.95
N THR A 63 3.35 1.90 -7.30
CA THR A 63 2.23 1.55 -6.40
C THR A 63 2.45 0.24 -5.64
N ILE A 64 3.52 -0.50 -5.95
CA ILE A 64 3.87 -1.73 -5.24
C ILE A 64 4.30 -1.37 -3.81
N THR A 65 3.71 -2.06 -2.83
CA THR A 65 4.10 -1.95 -1.42
C THR A 65 5.57 -2.36 -1.24
N PRO A 66 6.42 -1.47 -0.72
CA PRO A 66 7.86 -1.70 -0.78
C PRO A 66 8.40 -2.63 0.32
N ASP A 67 7.74 -2.71 1.48
CA ASP A 67 8.24 -3.38 2.67
C ASP A 67 7.31 -4.46 3.20
N SER A 68 7.89 -5.41 3.97
CA SER A 68 7.15 -6.54 4.51
C SER A 68 6.29 -6.16 5.71
N ARG A 69 6.66 -5.14 6.49
CA ARG A 69 5.87 -4.72 7.64
C ARG A 69 4.50 -4.21 7.20
N SER A 70 4.46 -3.24 6.30
CA SER A 70 3.22 -2.67 5.76
C SER A 70 2.45 -3.72 4.96
N ALA A 71 3.15 -4.57 4.20
CA ALA A 71 2.53 -5.67 3.47
C ALA A 71 1.81 -6.66 4.41
N GLY A 72 2.38 -6.95 5.58
CA GLY A 72 1.75 -7.81 6.60
C GLY A 72 0.51 -7.20 7.25
N ILE A 73 0.33 -5.87 7.12
CA ILE A 73 -0.79 -5.11 7.69
C ILE A 73 -1.82 -4.74 6.60
N GLY A 74 -1.92 -5.51 5.52
CA GLY A 74 -2.87 -5.24 4.44
C GLY A 74 -2.47 -4.08 3.53
N ASP A 75 -1.19 -3.78 3.39
CA ASP A 75 -0.65 -2.63 2.65
C ASP A 75 -1.05 -1.27 3.27
N ALA A 76 -1.25 -1.22 4.61
CA ALA A 76 -1.39 0.02 5.36
C ALA A 76 -0.03 0.51 5.85
N GLY A 77 0.32 1.77 5.61
CA GLY A 77 1.64 2.29 5.91
C GLY A 77 1.71 3.77 6.25
N VAL A 78 0.64 4.54 5.99
CA VAL A 78 0.65 6.01 6.06
C VAL A 78 0.78 6.54 7.49
N ALA A 79 0.23 5.80 8.47
CA ALA A 79 0.12 6.26 9.86
C ALA A 79 0.69 5.27 10.89
N LEU A 80 1.71 4.48 10.52
CA LEU A 80 2.34 3.49 11.39
C LEU A 80 3.01 4.13 12.60
N PHE A 81 2.96 3.44 13.74
CA PHE A 81 3.76 3.79 14.92
C PHE A 81 5.17 3.21 14.83
N SER A 82 6.10 3.80 15.60
CA SER A 82 7.52 3.44 15.54
C SER A 82 8.01 3.36 14.08
N PRO A 83 7.98 4.50 13.35
CA PRO A 83 8.35 4.53 11.95
C PRO A 83 9.83 4.17 11.77
N ASP A 84 10.10 3.51 10.68
CA ASP A 84 11.42 3.05 10.26
C ASP A 84 11.78 3.61 8.86
N ALA A 85 12.90 3.19 8.29
CA ALA A 85 13.39 3.68 7.00
C ALA A 85 12.39 3.52 5.84
N ASN A 86 11.47 2.56 5.93
CA ASN A 86 10.46 2.34 4.90
C ASN A 86 9.41 3.47 4.84
N SER A 87 9.28 4.26 5.92
CA SER A 87 8.38 5.42 5.96
C SER A 87 8.72 6.50 4.93
N VAL A 88 9.94 6.50 4.35
CA VAL A 88 10.28 7.35 3.19
C VAL A 88 9.28 7.18 2.06
N SER A 89 8.80 5.96 1.81
CA SER A 89 7.79 5.69 0.78
C SER A 89 6.35 5.92 1.21
N TRP A 90 6.07 5.77 2.49
CA TRP A 90 4.71 5.81 3.00
C TRP A 90 4.29 7.19 3.47
N ASN A 91 5.10 7.79 4.33
CA ASN A 91 4.87 9.12 4.88
C ASN A 91 6.18 9.63 5.50
N MET A 92 6.92 10.42 4.74
CA MET A 92 8.20 10.99 5.18
C MET A 92 8.07 11.80 6.46
N SER A 93 6.93 12.50 6.67
CA SER A 93 6.69 13.31 7.86
C SER A 93 6.60 12.48 9.15
N ASN A 94 6.34 11.18 9.05
CA ASN A 94 6.29 10.29 10.19
C ASN A 94 7.69 10.03 10.78
N LEU A 95 8.75 10.09 9.97
CA LEU A 95 10.13 9.81 10.41
C LEU A 95 10.66 10.75 11.48
N VAL A 96 10.07 11.93 11.66
CA VAL A 96 10.43 12.81 12.79
C VAL A 96 10.09 12.16 14.13
N ASN A 97 9.17 11.18 14.15
CA ASN A 97 8.79 10.39 15.33
C ASN A 97 9.55 9.07 15.43
N ALA A 98 10.55 8.81 14.58
CA ALA A 98 11.37 7.61 14.67
C ALA A 98 12.14 7.57 15.99
N ASP A 99 12.19 6.39 16.60
CA ASP A 99 12.85 6.16 17.90
C ASP A 99 14.39 6.25 17.80
N ARG A 100 14.94 6.00 16.62
CA ARG A 100 16.38 5.99 16.35
C ARG A 100 16.82 7.22 15.56
N GLN A 101 18.11 7.56 15.72
CA GLN A 101 18.70 8.72 15.02
C GLN A 101 18.81 8.49 13.52
N SER A 102 19.13 7.29 13.11
CA SER A 102 19.23 6.89 11.70
C SER A 102 18.96 5.41 11.53
N GLY A 103 18.64 5.01 10.34
CA GLY A 103 18.41 3.62 9.98
C GLY A 103 18.35 3.43 8.47
N PHE A 104 18.50 2.18 8.04
CA PHE A 104 18.28 1.77 6.66
C PHE A 104 17.52 0.45 6.61
N SER A 105 16.89 0.21 5.48
CA SER A 105 16.09 -0.98 5.21
C SER A 105 16.38 -1.49 3.81
N LEU A 106 16.49 -2.82 3.68
CA LEU A 106 16.53 -3.53 2.41
C LEU A 106 15.36 -4.49 2.35
N SER A 107 14.55 -4.37 1.32
CA SER A 107 13.39 -5.24 1.09
C SER A 107 13.46 -5.91 -0.27
N TYR A 108 12.98 -7.14 -0.35
CA TYR A 108 12.89 -7.90 -1.58
C TYR A 108 11.57 -8.67 -1.64
N ALA A 109 10.92 -8.60 -2.80
CA ALA A 109 9.71 -9.36 -3.11
C ALA A 109 9.87 -10.05 -4.48
N PRO A 110 9.97 -11.38 -4.52
CA PRO A 110 9.81 -12.10 -5.78
C PRO A 110 8.39 -11.85 -6.29
N TRP A 111 8.27 -11.25 -7.48
CA TRP A 111 6.99 -10.79 -8.02
C TRP A 111 6.46 -11.80 -9.04
N LEU A 112 5.17 -12.13 -8.98
CA LEU A 112 4.48 -13.05 -9.90
C LEU A 112 5.20 -14.40 -10.09
N ARG A 113 5.89 -14.91 -9.06
CA ARG A 113 6.78 -16.08 -9.15
C ARG A 113 6.13 -17.34 -9.72
N GLN A 114 4.82 -17.47 -9.60
CA GLN A 114 4.08 -18.59 -10.18
C GLN A 114 3.93 -18.50 -11.71
N LEU A 115 4.04 -17.30 -12.28
CA LEU A 115 3.96 -17.08 -13.72
C LEU A 115 5.35 -16.97 -14.35
N VAL A 116 6.26 -16.23 -13.70
CA VAL A 116 7.60 -15.93 -14.19
C VAL A 116 8.57 -15.94 -13.02
N SER A 117 9.66 -16.69 -13.13
CA SER A 117 10.58 -16.96 -12.01
C SER A 117 11.61 -15.84 -11.75
N ASP A 118 11.84 -14.95 -12.70
CA ASP A 118 12.90 -13.94 -12.72
C ASP A 118 12.40 -12.50 -12.58
N VAL A 119 11.10 -12.32 -12.30
CA VAL A 119 10.53 -11.01 -11.97
C VAL A 119 10.68 -10.73 -10.48
N GLY A 120 11.21 -9.56 -10.14
CA GLY A 120 11.47 -9.21 -8.75
C GLY A 120 11.45 -7.72 -8.48
N PHE A 121 11.03 -7.37 -7.27
CA PHE A 121 11.01 -6.00 -6.75
C PHE A 121 11.99 -5.87 -5.59
N SER A 122 12.91 -4.92 -5.69
CA SER A 122 13.89 -4.59 -4.65
C SER A 122 13.68 -3.16 -4.18
N TYR A 123 13.83 -2.93 -2.88
CA TYR A 123 13.67 -1.62 -2.28
C TYR A 123 14.75 -1.40 -1.21
N LEU A 124 15.48 -0.30 -1.34
CA LEU A 124 16.45 0.17 -0.37
C LEU A 124 16.03 1.55 0.12
N SER A 125 16.03 1.78 1.42
CA SER A 125 15.71 3.09 1.99
C SER A 125 16.57 3.39 3.20
N GLY A 126 16.69 4.69 3.52
CA GLY A 126 17.42 5.12 4.69
C GLY A 126 17.01 6.52 5.12
N TYR A 127 17.26 6.83 6.39
CA TYR A 127 17.00 8.14 6.95
C TYR A 127 18.04 8.53 7.98
N SER A 128 18.15 9.85 8.21
CA SER A 128 18.94 10.42 9.30
C SER A 128 18.22 11.65 9.86
N LYS A 129 18.06 11.68 11.18
CA LYS A 129 17.47 12.82 11.90
C LYS A 129 18.55 13.85 12.21
N SER A 130 18.14 15.12 12.27
CA SER A 130 18.98 16.20 12.78
C SER A 130 19.30 15.99 14.26
N LYS A 131 20.38 16.61 14.75
CA LYS A 131 20.81 16.49 16.16
C LYS A 131 19.73 16.91 17.18
N ASN A 132 18.90 17.88 16.83
CA ASN A 132 17.76 18.32 17.68
C ASN A 132 16.52 17.45 17.55
N GLY A 133 16.50 16.43 16.67
CA GLY A 133 15.39 15.50 16.46
C GLY A 133 14.17 16.08 15.76
N ASN A 134 14.17 17.38 15.38
CA ASN A 134 13.01 18.04 14.81
C ASN A 134 12.89 17.90 13.29
N SER A 135 13.97 17.54 12.61
CA SER A 135 13.99 17.36 11.18
C SER A 135 14.64 16.05 10.80
N VAL A 136 14.30 15.53 9.63
CA VAL A 136 14.84 14.29 9.09
C VAL A 136 15.05 14.43 7.58
N ILE A 137 16.14 13.88 7.10
CA ILE A 137 16.38 13.63 5.68
C ILE A 137 16.28 12.13 5.44
N GLY A 138 15.80 11.74 4.27
CA GLY A 138 15.70 10.33 3.90
C GLY A 138 15.78 10.16 2.40
N GLY A 139 16.04 8.93 1.98
CA GLY A 139 16.07 8.59 0.57
C GLY A 139 15.75 7.12 0.36
N ALA A 140 15.37 6.80 -0.87
CA ALA A 140 15.06 5.43 -1.24
C ALA A 140 15.38 5.15 -2.71
N ILE A 141 15.62 3.88 -3.01
CA ILE A 141 15.76 3.36 -4.37
C ILE A 141 14.80 2.19 -4.51
N ARG A 142 13.98 2.22 -5.56
CA ARG A 142 13.16 1.09 -6.00
C ARG A 142 13.73 0.57 -7.31
N TYR A 143 13.81 -0.73 -7.42
CA TYR A 143 14.20 -1.41 -8.64
C TYR A 143 13.23 -2.56 -8.93
N PHE A 144 12.63 -2.56 -10.11
CA PHE A 144 11.71 -3.58 -10.56
C PHE A 144 12.25 -4.22 -11.84
N SER A 145 12.65 -5.48 -11.74
CA SER A 145 13.03 -6.32 -12.86
C SER A 145 11.82 -7.07 -13.38
N LEU A 146 11.54 -6.98 -14.67
CA LEU A 146 10.44 -7.70 -15.31
C LEU A 146 10.91 -9.03 -15.96
N GLY A 147 12.13 -9.48 -15.61
CA GLY A 147 12.68 -10.71 -16.11
C GLY A 147 13.39 -10.56 -17.47
N ASN A 148 13.71 -11.70 -18.09
CA ASN A 148 14.39 -11.75 -19.37
C ASN A 148 13.41 -12.15 -20.48
N ILE A 149 13.30 -11.35 -21.53
CA ILE A 149 12.49 -11.63 -22.72
C ILE A 149 13.43 -12.10 -23.85
N ASN A 150 13.28 -13.34 -24.27
CA ASN A 150 13.96 -13.90 -25.43
C ASN A 150 13.09 -13.69 -26.65
N PHE A 151 13.59 -12.95 -27.63
CA PHE A 151 12.90 -12.74 -28.89
C PHE A 151 13.27 -13.82 -29.89
N THR A 152 12.29 -14.33 -30.61
CA THR A 152 12.47 -15.29 -31.69
C THR A 152 11.90 -14.74 -33.00
N ASP A 153 12.43 -15.18 -34.13
CA ASP A 153 11.82 -14.99 -35.44
C ASP A 153 10.56 -15.88 -35.60
N PHE A 154 9.94 -15.81 -36.77
CA PHE A 154 8.75 -16.63 -37.08
C PHE A 154 9.05 -18.13 -37.17
N GLU A 155 10.32 -18.50 -37.29
CA GLU A 155 10.81 -19.89 -37.34
C GLU A 155 11.23 -20.41 -35.96
N GLY A 156 11.21 -19.54 -34.92
CA GLY A 156 11.58 -19.89 -33.54
C GLY A 156 13.07 -19.68 -33.22
N ASN A 157 13.87 -19.17 -34.13
CA ASN A 157 15.29 -18.90 -33.88
C ASN A 157 15.46 -17.67 -32.99
N PRO A 158 16.38 -17.68 -32.00
CA PRO A 158 16.60 -16.53 -31.12
C PRO A 158 17.20 -15.35 -31.91
N ILE A 159 16.55 -14.19 -31.83
CA ILE A 159 16.98 -12.93 -32.47
C ILE A 159 17.48 -11.87 -31.47
N GLY A 160 17.48 -12.19 -30.19
CA GLY A 160 18.04 -11.34 -29.14
C GLY A 160 17.31 -11.45 -27.82
N ASN A 161 17.95 -10.89 -26.79
CA ASN A 161 17.44 -10.85 -25.43
C ASN A 161 17.22 -9.40 -25.00
N PHE A 162 16.25 -9.18 -24.10
CA PHE A 162 15.98 -7.88 -23.52
C PHE A 162 15.54 -8.04 -22.07
N ASN A 163 16.12 -7.22 -21.18
CA ASN A 163 15.76 -7.20 -19.76
C ASN A 163 15.02 -5.90 -19.44
N PRO A 164 13.67 -5.90 -19.53
CA PRO A 164 12.90 -4.73 -19.16
C PRO A 164 13.06 -4.47 -17.67
N ASN A 165 13.24 -3.19 -17.33
CA ASN A 165 13.40 -2.78 -15.94
C ASN A 165 12.87 -1.37 -15.72
N GLU A 166 12.52 -1.12 -14.47
CA GLU A 166 12.06 0.18 -13.99
C GLU A 166 12.77 0.48 -12.67
N PHE A 167 13.11 1.75 -12.45
CA PHE A 167 13.62 2.16 -11.15
C PHE A 167 13.19 3.58 -10.79
N SER A 168 13.18 3.90 -9.50
CA SER A 168 13.08 5.26 -9.00
C SER A 168 14.14 5.54 -7.93
N ILE A 169 14.54 6.81 -7.85
CA ILE A 169 15.41 7.34 -6.80
C ILE A 169 14.65 8.45 -6.12
N ASP A 170 14.48 8.32 -4.81
CA ASP A 170 13.70 9.24 -3.98
C ASP A 170 14.65 9.97 -3.00
N GLY A 171 14.45 11.26 -2.81
CA GLY A 171 15.08 12.05 -1.75
C GLY A 171 14.04 12.92 -1.06
N GLY A 172 14.06 12.98 0.28
CA GLY A 172 13.03 13.66 1.04
C GLY A 172 13.55 14.38 2.26
N TYR A 173 12.76 15.34 2.71
CA TYR A 173 12.95 16.09 3.93
C TYR A 173 11.63 16.23 4.68
N ALA A 174 11.67 16.09 6.01
CA ALA A 174 10.51 16.36 6.84
C ALA A 174 10.93 17.10 8.11
N THR A 175 9.97 17.85 8.67
CA THR A 175 10.18 18.63 9.88
C THR A 175 8.94 18.67 10.75
N ARG A 176 9.15 18.82 12.06
CA ARG A 176 8.11 19.01 13.06
C ARG A 176 7.75 20.48 13.15
N PHE A 177 6.52 20.85 12.87
CA PHE A 177 6.00 22.20 12.97
C PHE A 177 5.42 22.51 14.35
N SER A 178 4.82 21.50 15.00
CA SER A 178 4.32 21.64 16.37
C SER A 178 4.50 20.31 17.12
N LYS A 179 4.13 20.28 18.40
CA LYS A 179 4.19 19.06 19.22
C LYS A 179 3.50 17.85 18.58
N ASN A 180 2.41 18.10 17.84
CA ASN A 180 1.55 17.08 17.30
C ASN A 180 1.56 17.02 15.76
N PHE A 181 2.18 17.99 15.08
CA PHE A 181 2.07 18.11 13.63
C PHE A 181 3.43 18.16 12.94
N SER A 182 3.60 17.36 11.91
CA SER A 182 4.79 17.31 11.06
C SER A 182 4.40 17.30 9.58
N MET A 183 5.30 17.81 8.76
CA MET A 183 5.19 17.85 7.30
C MET A 183 6.47 17.32 6.66
N GLY A 184 6.33 16.78 5.47
CA GLY A 184 7.44 16.30 4.66
C GLY A 184 7.18 16.45 3.17
N VAL A 185 8.26 16.46 2.42
CA VAL A 185 8.27 16.48 0.96
C VAL A 185 9.29 15.48 0.45
N ASN A 186 8.97 14.81 -0.66
CA ASN A 186 9.91 13.97 -1.39
C ASN A 186 10.01 14.44 -2.83
N LEU A 187 11.18 14.29 -3.43
CA LEU A 187 11.40 14.41 -4.86
C LEU A 187 11.81 13.04 -5.38
N ARG A 188 11.33 12.69 -6.57
CA ARG A 188 11.51 11.38 -7.19
C ARG A 188 11.93 11.52 -8.62
N PHE A 189 13.01 10.85 -8.98
CA PHE A 189 13.38 10.55 -10.36
C PHE A 189 12.86 9.17 -10.75
N ILE A 190 12.30 9.03 -11.95
CA ILE A 190 11.67 7.80 -12.44
C ILE A 190 12.24 7.46 -13.82
N TYR A 191 12.68 6.22 -13.97
CA TYR A 191 13.12 5.64 -15.23
C TYR A 191 12.43 4.31 -15.48
N SER A 192 11.95 4.13 -16.71
CA SER A 192 11.28 2.89 -17.13
C SER A 192 11.73 2.52 -18.55
N ASN A 193 12.29 1.34 -18.69
CA ASN A 193 12.68 0.76 -19.97
C ASN A 193 12.00 -0.60 -20.16
N ILE A 194 10.73 -0.57 -20.56
CA ILE A 194 9.92 -1.77 -20.75
C ILE A 194 9.80 -2.21 -22.21
N ALA A 195 10.12 -1.34 -23.15
CA ALA A 195 9.98 -1.59 -24.58
C ALA A 195 11.31 -1.77 -25.32
N GLY A 196 12.43 -1.38 -24.73
CA GLY A 196 13.73 -1.32 -25.41
C GLY A 196 13.71 -0.27 -26.54
N ASN A 197 14.79 -0.17 -27.28
CA ASN A 197 14.89 0.68 -28.49
C ASN A 197 14.43 -0.12 -29.70
N ARG A 198 13.12 -0.35 -29.84
CA ARG A 198 12.52 -1.17 -30.89
C ARG A 198 11.49 -0.40 -31.67
N VAL A 199 11.16 -0.91 -32.85
CA VAL A 199 10.04 -0.41 -33.64
C VAL A 199 8.80 -1.25 -33.31
N ILE A 200 7.78 -0.63 -32.74
CA ILE A 200 6.48 -1.25 -32.46
C ILE A 200 5.41 -0.48 -33.24
N ASN A 201 4.68 -1.17 -34.11
CA ASN A 201 3.66 -0.57 -34.99
C ASN A 201 4.17 0.67 -35.77
N GLY A 202 5.41 0.61 -36.26
CA GLY A 202 6.02 1.70 -37.02
C GLY A 202 6.57 2.87 -36.19
N ALA A 203 6.41 2.86 -34.86
CA ALA A 203 6.95 3.88 -33.98
C ALA A 203 8.20 3.37 -33.26
N ASN A 204 9.24 4.20 -33.20
CA ASN A 204 10.43 3.92 -32.40
C ASN A 204 10.08 4.08 -30.91
N THR A 205 10.40 3.06 -30.11
CA THR A 205 10.28 3.09 -28.65
C THR A 205 11.58 3.54 -28.01
N LYS A 206 11.46 4.11 -26.83
CA LYS A 206 12.57 4.57 -26.00
C LYS A 206 12.22 4.41 -24.52
N ALA A 207 13.20 4.48 -23.65
CA ALA A 207 12.97 4.54 -22.22
C ALA A 207 12.15 5.78 -21.84
N GLY A 208 11.18 5.60 -20.97
CA GLY A 208 10.42 6.69 -20.37
C GLY A 208 11.16 7.28 -19.17
N VAL A 209 11.14 8.59 -19.04
CA VAL A 209 11.72 9.33 -17.92
C VAL A 209 10.71 10.33 -17.39
N SER A 210 10.58 10.44 -16.05
CA SER A 210 9.72 11.41 -15.40
C SER A 210 10.32 11.87 -14.07
N GLY A 211 9.85 13.03 -13.60
CA GLY A 211 10.10 13.52 -12.26
C GLY A 211 8.78 13.70 -11.52
N ALA A 212 8.78 13.42 -10.23
CA ALA A 212 7.62 13.57 -9.37
C ALA A 212 7.99 14.13 -8.00
N GLY A 213 6.98 14.65 -7.29
CA GLY A 213 7.10 15.08 -5.90
C GLY A 213 5.97 14.47 -5.07
N ASP A 214 6.23 14.32 -3.77
CA ASP A 214 5.23 13.92 -2.78
C ASP A 214 5.10 14.99 -1.70
N VAL A 215 3.89 15.15 -1.15
CA VAL A 215 3.61 15.99 0.02
C VAL A 215 3.01 15.13 1.11
N ASN A 216 3.60 15.22 2.30
CA ASN A 216 3.27 14.37 3.43
C ASN A 216 2.88 15.19 4.65
N LEU A 217 1.83 14.78 5.35
CA LEU A 217 1.40 15.36 6.61
C LEU A 217 1.17 14.25 7.64
N LEU A 218 1.50 14.53 8.89
CA LEU A 218 1.16 13.66 10.01
C LEU A 218 0.69 14.49 11.21
N TYR A 219 -0.44 14.10 11.76
CA TYR A 219 -0.87 14.46 13.10
C TYR A 219 -0.66 13.28 14.03
N HIS A 220 0.05 13.49 15.14
CA HIS A 220 0.34 12.49 16.16
C HIS A 220 -0.05 13.00 17.54
N THR A 221 -0.75 12.19 18.32
CA THR A 221 -1.09 12.54 19.71
C THR A 221 -1.01 11.33 20.63
N LYS A 222 -0.64 11.59 21.88
CA LYS A 222 -0.60 10.60 22.96
C LYS A 222 -1.60 10.98 24.02
N PHE A 223 -2.34 10.02 24.53
CA PHE A 223 -3.30 10.22 25.60
C PHE A 223 -3.40 9.00 26.51
N ARG A 224 -3.94 9.21 27.71
CA ARG A 224 -4.24 8.10 28.60
C ARG A 224 -5.71 7.72 28.51
N MET A 225 -5.95 6.43 28.45
CA MET A 225 -7.30 5.85 28.48
C MET A 225 -7.86 5.90 29.91
N LYS A 226 -9.17 5.69 30.06
CA LYS A 226 -9.84 5.67 31.37
C LYS A 226 -9.31 4.60 32.32
N ASP A 227 -8.73 3.54 31.80
CA ASP A 227 -8.05 2.47 32.56
C ASP A 227 -6.62 2.81 32.98
N GLY A 228 -6.17 4.05 32.72
CA GLY A 228 -4.84 4.55 33.07
C GLY A 228 -3.73 4.14 32.12
N LYS A 229 -4.03 3.39 31.03
CA LYS A 229 -3.04 2.92 30.05
C LYS A 229 -2.76 3.95 28.97
N ASN A 230 -1.57 3.86 28.39
CA ASN A 230 -1.14 4.75 27.31
C ASN A 230 -1.77 4.32 25.98
N SER A 231 -2.12 5.32 25.20
CA SER A 231 -2.63 5.15 23.88
C SER A 231 -2.11 6.25 22.97
N ASP A 232 -1.78 5.90 21.74
CA ASP A 232 -1.31 6.84 20.72
C ASP A 232 -2.28 6.81 19.53
N PHE A 233 -2.46 7.96 18.90
CA PHE A 233 -3.24 8.10 17.68
C PHE A 233 -2.44 8.86 16.62
N ASN A 234 -2.45 8.34 15.40
CA ASN A 234 -1.88 8.96 14.22
C ASN A 234 -2.97 9.19 13.16
N PHE A 235 -2.92 10.34 12.51
CA PHE A 235 -3.61 10.59 11.25
C PHE A 235 -2.57 11.08 10.23
N GLY A 236 -2.46 10.40 9.11
CA GLY A 236 -1.52 10.70 8.04
C GLY A 236 -2.21 11.00 6.72
N LEU A 237 -1.63 11.92 5.97
CA LEU A 237 -1.96 12.19 4.57
C LEU A 237 -0.68 12.11 3.76
N ASN A 238 -0.77 11.45 2.60
CA ASN A 238 0.32 11.42 1.63
C ASN A 238 -0.26 11.59 0.22
N LEU A 239 0.12 12.69 -0.43
CA LEU A 239 -0.15 12.94 -1.84
C LEU A 239 1.11 12.63 -2.63
N GLN A 240 1.12 11.47 -3.30
CA GLN A 240 2.29 10.88 -3.94
C GLN A 240 2.30 11.06 -5.45
N ASN A 241 3.51 11.07 -6.02
CA ASN A 241 3.74 11.01 -7.47
C ASN A 241 3.08 12.17 -8.22
N ILE A 242 3.05 13.38 -7.68
CA ILE A 242 2.66 14.59 -8.43
C ILE A 242 3.77 14.86 -9.43
N GLY A 243 3.58 14.48 -10.69
CA GLY A 243 4.68 14.54 -11.64
C GLY A 243 4.27 14.63 -13.10
N SER A 244 5.27 14.74 -13.97
CA SER A 244 5.03 14.88 -15.39
C SER A 244 4.53 13.58 -16.02
N LYS A 245 3.63 13.70 -17.00
CA LYS A 245 3.22 12.59 -17.84
C LYS A 245 4.40 11.97 -18.58
N MET A 246 4.38 10.66 -18.77
CA MET A 246 5.45 9.88 -19.40
C MET A 246 5.00 9.30 -20.73
N THR A 247 5.96 9.00 -21.61
CA THR A 247 5.72 8.28 -22.87
C THR A 247 6.91 7.41 -23.21
N TYR A 248 6.65 6.30 -23.90
CA TYR A 248 7.67 5.41 -24.47
C TYR A 248 7.86 5.63 -25.99
N THR A 249 7.08 6.46 -26.61
CA THR A 249 7.11 6.68 -28.06
C THR A 249 7.27 8.16 -28.41
N THR A 250 6.18 8.81 -28.81
CA THR A 250 6.13 10.22 -29.19
C THR A 250 5.70 11.10 -28.02
N ARG A 251 6.02 12.41 -28.09
CA ARG A 251 5.62 13.36 -27.04
C ARG A 251 4.11 13.59 -26.98
N GLU A 252 3.39 13.35 -28.06
CA GLU A 252 1.93 13.55 -28.14
C GLU A 252 1.16 12.47 -27.35
N GLN A 253 1.73 11.26 -27.26
CA GLN A 253 1.12 10.13 -26.54
C GLN A 253 1.71 10.01 -25.13
N ARG A 254 1.38 10.97 -24.25
CA ARG A 254 1.83 10.96 -22.86
C ARG A 254 0.71 10.59 -21.92
N ASP A 255 0.94 9.61 -21.07
CA ASP A 255 0.02 9.16 -20.05
C ASP A 255 0.46 9.56 -18.65
N PHE A 256 -0.48 9.58 -17.72
CA PHE A 256 -0.24 9.92 -16.33
C PHE A 256 0.61 8.87 -15.63
N ILE A 257 1.50 9.31 -14.76
CA ILE A 257 2.10 8.46 -13.72
C ILE A 257 1.11 8.30 -12.56
N PRO A 258 1.25 7.29 -11.66
CA PRO A 258 0.25 6.97 -10.66
C PRO A 258 0.25 7.99 -9.51
N THR A 259 -0.24 9.20 -9.77
CA THR A 259 -0.50 10.19 -8.70
C THR A 259 -1.56 9.60 -7.76
N ASN A 260 -1.27 9.55 -6.46
CA ASN A 260 -2.10 8.84 -5.50
C ASN A 260 -2.30 9.65 -4.22
N LEU A 261 -3.56 9.80 -3.82
CA LEU A 261 -3.93 10.32 -2.51
C LEU A 261 -4.08 9.14 -1.54
N LYS A 262 -3.35 9.19 -0.43
CA LYS A 262 -3.45 8.21 0.65
C LYS A 262 -3.78 8.91 1.95
N LEU A 263 -4.81 8.44 2.63
CA LEU A 263 -5.22 8.87 3.96
C LEU A 263 -5.13 7.67 4.90
N GLY A 264 -4.47 7.82 6.03
CA GLY A 264 -4.27 6.73 6.97
C GLY A 264 -4.55 7.14 8.41
N VAL A 265 -5.05 6.19 9.18
CA VAL A 265 -5.21 6.29 10.63
C VAL A 265 -4.49 5.13 11.31
N GLY A 266 -3.89 5.42 12.46
CA GLY A 266 -3.30 4.44 13.33
C GLY A 266 -3.75 4.67 14.77
N TRP A 267 -4.08 3.61 15.47
CA TRP A 267 -4.35 3.63 16.89
C TRP A 267 -3.53 2.55 17.58
N LYS A 268 -2.66 2.97 18.53
CA LYS A 268 -1.84 2.07 19.34
C LYS A 268 -2.34 2.07 20.78
N TYR A 269 -2.45 0.89 21.34
CA TYR A 269 -2.83 0.67 22.72
C TYR A 269 -1.80 -0.20 23.44
N GLU A 270 -1.29 0.27 24.56
CA GLU A 270 -0.34 -0.45 25.41
C GLU A 270 -1.14 -1.24 26.47
N ILE A 271 -1.29 -2.56 26.24
CA ILE A 271 -2.03 -3.46 27.13
C ILE A 271 -1.29 -3.57 28.47
N ASP A 272 0.03 -3.74 28.43
CA ASP A 272 0.95 -3.72 29.56
C ASP A 272 2.37 -3.39 29.06
N GLN A 273 3.38 -3.54 29.92
CA GLN A 273 4.78 -3.22 29.58
C GLN A 273 5.37 -4.08 28.43
N TYR A 274 4.83 -5.30 28.23
CA TYR A 274 5.29 -6.23 27.20
C TYR A 274 4.39 -6.28 25.99
N ASN A 275 3.09 -6.00 26.15
CA ASN A 275 2.06 -6.26 25.15
C ASN A 275 1.51 -4.97 24.57
N LYS A 276 1.63 -4.79 23.26
CA LYS A 276 1.13 -3.62 22.53
C LYS A 276 0.36 -4.07 21.29
N VAL A 277 -0.74 -3.40 21.02
CA VAL A 277 -1.56 -3.62 19.81
C VAL A 277 -1.65 -2.31 19.04
N GLY A 278 -1.43 -2.38 17.72
CA GLY A 278 -1.70 -1.32 16.77
C GLY A 278 -2.81 -1.71 15.81
N LEU A 279 -3.74 -0.81 15.56
CA LEU A 279 -4.76 -0.94 14.52
C LEU A 279 -4.51 0.15 13.48
N TYR A 280 -4.59 -0.22 12.21
CA TYR A 280 -4.29 0.66 11.08
C TYR A 280 -5.35 0.54 10.01
N ALA A 281 -5.68 1.66 9.40
CA ALA A 281 -6.54 1.69 8.23
C ALA A 281 -6.10 2.81 7.30
N ASP A 282 -5.90 2.47 6.02
CA ASP A 282 -5.60 3.43 4.97
C ASP A 282 -6.67 3.37 3.88
N VAL A 283 -7.01 4.50 3.30
CA VAL A 283 -7.80 4.61 2.08
C VAL A 283 -7.00 5.35 1.02
N ASN A 284 -7.06 4.87 -0.22
CA ASN A 284 -6.27 5.39 -1.31
C ASN A 284 -7.13 5.61 -2.54
N LYS A 285 -6.84 6.68 -3.30
CA LYS A 285 -7.42 6.94 -4.60
C LYS A 285 -6.35 7.42 -5.57
N LEU A 286 -6.30 6.80 -6.75
CA LEU A 286 -5.50 7.32 -7.86
C LEU A 286 -6.13 8.61 -8.37
N LEU A 287 -5.35 9.70 -8.35
CA LEU A 287 -5.74 11.02 -8.85
C LEU A 287 -5.36 11.14 -10.34
N VAL A 288 -5.85 10.20 -11.12
CA VAL A 288 -5.61 10.08 -12.55
C VAL A 288 -6.96 9.96 -13.25
N PRO A 289 -7.18 10.64 -14.39
CA PRO A 289 -8.44 10.58 -15.08
C PRO A 289 -8.85 9.15 -15.44
N THR A 290 -10.12 8.83 -15.18
CA THR A 290 -10.74 7.57 -15.59
C THR A 290 -11.01 7.62 -17.09
N ARG A 291 -10.75 6.51 -17.80
CA ARG A 291 -11.00 6.43 -19.24
C ARG A 291 -12.50 6.53 -19.54
N PRO A 292 -12.91 7.42 -20.46
CA PRO A 292 -14.31 7.50 -20.88
C PRO A 292 -14.72 6.28 -21.69
N TYR A 293 -16.01 5.95 -21.70
CA TYR A 293 -16.57 4.98 -22.63
C TYR A 293 -16.81 5.63 -23.99
N TYR A 294 -16.10 5.15 -25.00
CA TYR A 294 -16.30 5.61 -26.36
C TYR A 294 -17.54 4.96 -26.96
N LEU A 295 -18.40 5.76 -27.58
CA LEU A 295 -19.59 5.27 -28.27
C LEU A 295 -19.17 4.64 -29.59
N VAL A 296 -19.72 3.46 -29.86
CA VAL A 296 -19.54 2.74 -31.13
C VAL A 296 -20.85 2.76 -31.86
N ALA A 297 -20.85 3.10 -33.13
CA ALA A 297 -22.03 3.07 -33.98
C ALA A 297 -22.49 1.61 -34.20
N TYR A 298 -23.74 1.44 -34.62
CA TYR A 298 -24.34 0.12 -34.83
C TYR A 298 -23.57 -0.75 -35.86
N ASP A 299 -22.85 -0.13 -36.78
CA ASP A 299 -21.99 -0.80 -37.77
C ASP A 299 -20.59 -1.17 -37.25
N GLY A 300 -20.32 -0.93 -35.96
CA GLY A 300 -19.02 -1.18 -35.35
C GLY A 300 -17.98 -0.08 -35.56
N SER A 301 -18.31 1.00 -36.29
CA SER A 301 -17.46 2.16 -36.45
C SER A 301 -17.52 3.07 -35.22
N ASP A 302 -16.49 3.92 -35.01
CA ASP A 302 -16.54 4.94 -34.00
C ASP A 302 -17.66 5.94 -34.26
N SER A 303 -18.53 6.16 -33.26
CA SER A 303 -19.56 7.20 -33.36
C SER A 303 -18.88 8.57 -33.30
N ALA A 304 -18.89 9.28 -34.44
CA ALA A 304 -18.32 10.61 -34.53
C ALA A 304 -19.36 11.60 -35.08
N ILE A 305 -19.45 12.78 -34.42
CA ILE A 305 -20.25 13.91 -34.90
C ILE A 305 -19.28 15.01 -35.32
N ASN A 306 -19.35 15.42 -36.59
CA ASN A 306 -18.42 16.41 -37.18
C ASN A 306 -16.93 16.00 -37.03
N GLY A 307 -16.61 14.70 -37.12
CA GLY A 307 -15.26 14.18 -36.97
C GLY A 307 -14.76 14.07 -35.50
N VAL A 308 -15.61 14.39 -34.52
CA VAL A 308 -15.29 14.26 -33.10
C VAL A 308 -15.90 12.97 -32.54
N ARG A 309 -15.04 12.08 -32.05
CA ARG A 309 -15.46 10.82 -31.40
C ARG A 309 -16.31 11.10 -30.17
N GLN A 310 -17.50 10.50 -30.13
CA GLN A 310 -18.40 10.64 -28.98
C GLN A 310 -18.00 9.72 -27.85
N PHE A 311 -18.08 10.20 -26.58
CA PHE A 311 -17.78 9.41 -25.39
C PHE A 311 -18.65 9.83 -24.21
N ILE A 312 -18.81 8.93 -23.25
CA ILE A 312 -19.43 9.17 -21.94
C ILE A 312 -18.30 9.27 -20.90
N GLY A 313 -18.34 10.29 -20.07
CA GLY A 313 -17.27 10.64 -19.13
C GLY A 313 -16.64 11.98 -19.48
N LYS A 314 -15.40 12.20 -19.05
CA LYS A 314 -14.64 13.43 -19.34
C LYS A 314 -13.40 13.12 -20.17
N ASP A 315 -12.92 14.14 -20.91
CA ASP A 315 -11.69 14.02 -21.67
C ASP A 315 -10.49 13.76 -20.73
N PRO A 316 -9.78 12.64 -20.88
CA PRO A 316 -8.59 12.34 -20.07
C PRO A 316 -7.34 13.08 -20.54
N ASN A 317 -7.36 13.73 -21.71
CA ASN A 317 -6.20 14.43 -22.26
C ASN A 317 -6.05 15.84 -21.69
N VAL A 318 -5.89 15.94 -20.39
CA VAL A 318 -5.80 17.20 -19.62
C VAL A 318 -4.44 17.33 -18.94
N GLY A 319 -4.11 18.52 -18.42
CA GLY A 319 -2.91 18.75 -17.61
C GLY A 319 -2.94 17.95 -16.29
N VAL A 320 -1.76 17.77 -15.68
CA VAL A 320 -1.62 16.94 -14.44
C VAL A 320 -2.54 17.43 -13.33
N VAL A 321 -2.48 18.73 -12.96
CA VAL A 321 -3.31 19.28 -11.88
C VAL A 321 -4.80 19.19 -12.20
N GLN A 322 -5.17 19.46 -13.45
CA GLN A 322 -6.56 19.35 -13.89
C GLN A 322 -7.02 17.88 -13.81
N GLY A 323 -6.20 16.92 -14.22
CA GLY A 323 -6.50 15.50 -14.13
C GLY A 323 -6.68 15.04 -12.68
N MET A 324 -5.84 15.52 -11.76
CA MET A 324 -5.99 15.25 -10.33
C MET A 324 -7.34 15.72 -9.76
N ILE A 325 -7.77 16.93 -10.13
CA ILE A 325 -9.07 17.47 -9.67
C ILE A 325 -10.21 16.72 -10.36
N GLN A 326 -10.09 16.48 -11.66
CA GLN A 326 -11.10 15.82 -12.47
C GLN A 326 -11.39 14.40 -12.01
N SER A 327 -10.36 13.67 -11.52
CA SER A 327 -10.46 12.28 -11.05
C SER A 327 -11.44 12.04 -9.91
N PHE A 328 -12.01 13.08 -9.31
CA PHE A 328 -13.07 12.95 -8.31
C PHE A 328 -14.49 12.92 -8.91
N SER A 329 -14.63 13.12 -10.23
CA SER A 329 -15.95 13.27 -10.86
C SER A 329 -15.94 12.97 -12.37
N ASP A 330 -15.05 12.10 -12.86
CA ASP A 330 -14.90 11.83 -14.28
C ASP A 330 -15.30 10.41 -14.70
N ALA A 331 -15.58 9.54 -13.75
CA ALA A 331 -16.02 8.19 -14.07
C ALA A 331 -17.33 8.17 -14.87
N PRO A 332 -17.38 7.47 -16.02
CA PRO A 332 -18.56 7.40 -16.89
C PRO A 332 -19.84 6.91 -16.19
N GLY A 333 -19.72 5.99 -15.23
CA GLY A 333 -20.82 5.48 -14.42
C GLY A 333 -21.24 6.38 -13.26
N GLY A 334 -20.67 7.61 -13.17
CA GLY A 334 -21.00 8.61 -12.15
C GLY A 334 -20.50 8.24 -10.75
N LEU A 335 -21.19 8.76 -9.72
CA LEU A 335 -20.74 8.67 -8.33
C LEU A 335 -20.48 7.23 -7.84
N ASN A 336 -21.28 6.27 -8.26
CA ASN A 336 -21.08 4.86 -7.85
C ASN A 336 -19.76 4.30 -8.40
N GLU A 337 -19.40 4.65 -9.61
CA GLU A 337 -18.11 4.26 -10.20
C GLU A 337 -16.95 4.98 -9.54
N GLU A 338 -17.09 6.27 -9.22
CA GLU A 338 -16.09 7.05 -8.48
C GLU A 338 -15.79 6.45 -7.10
N LEU A 339 -16.83 6.02 -6.37
CA LEU A 339 -16.65 5.36 -5.09
C LEU A 339 -15.92 4.01 -5.21
N ASN A 340 -16.09 3.32 -6.33
CA ASN A 340 -15.41 2.05 -6.61
C ASN A 340 -13.90 2.22 -6.91
N GLU A 341 -13.42 3.44 -7.16
CA GLU A 341 -12.00 3.75 -7.38
C GLU A 341 -11.18 3.87 -6.09
N TRP A 342 -11.87 3.97 -4.95
CA TRP A 342 -11.19 3.95 -3.68
C TRP A 342 -10.79 2.53 -3.31
N THR A 343 -9.55 2.40 -2.86
CA THR A 343 -9.02 1.15 -2.30
C THR A 343 -8.88 1.30 -0.79
N GLY A 344 -9.03 0.19 -0.08
CA GLY A 344 -8.95 0.15 1.38
C GLY A 344 -7.93 -0.87 1.87
N SER A 345 -7.18 -0.48 2.89
CA SER A 345 -6.25 -1.31 3.64
C SER A 345 -6.66 -1.31 5.10
N PHE A 346 -6.66 -2.45 5.73
CA PHE A 346 -6.92 -2.57 7.16
C PHE A 346 -6.03 -3.65 7.76
N GLY A 347 -5.53 -3.43 8.97
CA GLY A 347 -4.76 -4.46 9.63
C GLY A 347 -4.41 -4.14 11.08
N THR A 348 -3.84 -5.13 11.73
CA THR A 348 -3.40 -5.06 13.11
C THR A 348 -1.97 -5.58 13.23
N GLU A 349 -1.25 -4.99 14.16
CA GLU A 349 0.10 -5.40 14.55
C GLU A 349 0.11 -5.59 16.07
N TYR A 350 0.52 -6.78 16.51
CA TYR A 350 0.73 -7.09 17.92
C TYR A 350 2.22 -7.24 18.18
N TRP A 351 2.73 -6.54 19.19
CA TRP A 351 4.11 -6.64 19.66
C TRP A 351 4.19 -7.29 21.03
N TYR A 352 5.07 -8.26 21.16
CA TYR A 352 5.49 -8.85 22.44
C TYR A 352 6.92 -8.43 22.76
N ASP A 353 7.10 -7.81 23.93
CA ASP A 353 8.39 -7.33 24.48
C ASP A 353 9.18 -6.43 23.50
N ASN A 354 8.50 -5.74 22.56
CA ASN A 354 9.11 -5.00 21.46
C ASN A 354 10.12 -5.83 20.62
N LYS A 355 10.09 -7.16 20.74
CA LYS A 355 10.98 -8.09 20.03
C LYS A 355 10.26 -8.89 18.97
N PHE A 356 9.06 -9.39 19.27
CA PHE A 356 8.29 -10.22 18.36
C PHE A 356 7.05 -9.49 17.92
N ALA A 357 6.79 -9.48 16.61
CA ALA A 357 5.58 -8.92 16.05
C ALA A 357 4.79 -9.97 15.27
N GLY A 358 3.48 -10.02 15.49
CA GLY A 358 2.52 -10.72 14.65
C GLY A 358 1.62 -9.71 13.93
N ARG A 359 1.35 -9.93 12.65
CA ARG A 359 0.56 -9.01 11.82
C ARG A 359 -0.48 -9.77 11.02
N ILE A 360 -1.64 -9.19 10.90
CA ILE A 360 -2.71 -9.64 10.01
C ILE A 360 -3.37 -8.43 9.38
N GLY A 361 -3.73 -8.55 8.12
CA GLY A 361 -4.40 -7.46 7.42
C GLY A 361 -5.20 -7.93 6.22
N ALA A 362 -5.86 -6.99 5.57
CA ALA A 362 -6.61 -7.18 4.35
C ALA A 362 -6.51 -5.94 3.46
N PHE A 363 -6.48 -6.18 2.17
CA PHE A 363 -6.56 -5.17 1.12
C PHE A 363 -7.79 -5.40 0.26
N TYR A 364 -8.47 -4.31 -0.07
CA TYR A 364 -9.66 -4.33 -0.90
C TYR A 364 -9.56 -3.32 -2.05
N GLU A 365 -9.81 -3.80 -3.25
CA GLU A 365 -10.01 -3.03 -4.47
C GLU A 365 -11.23 -3.55 -5.20
N ASN A 366 -12.07 -2.66 -5.74
CA ASN A 366 -13.28 -3.05 -6.43
C ASN A 366 -12.95 -3.92 -7.66
N LYS A 367 -13.77 -4.95 -7.92
CA LYS A 367 -13.58 -5.91 -9.01
C LYS A 367 -13.51 -5.25 -10.39
N ASN A 368 -14.25 -4.16 -10.58
CA ASN A 368 -14.31 -3.43 -11.85
C ASN A 368 -13.15 -2.40 -12.02
N LYS A 369 -12.36 -2.19 -10.95
CA LYS A 369 -11.26 -1.21 -10.93
C LYS A 369 -9.87 -1.83 -10.74
N GLY A 370 -9.76 -3.16 -10.82
CA GLY A 370 -8.49 -3.92 -10.68
C GLY A 370 -8.66 -5.23 -9.93
N GLY A 371 -9.60 -5.29 -8.97
CA GLY A 371 -10.03 -6.54 -8.34
C GLY A 371 -9.04 -7.16 -7.38
N ARG A 372 -8.01 -6.42 -6.91
CA ARG A 372 -7.04 -6.93 -5.94
C ARG A 372 -7.69 -7.02 -4.56
N GLN A 373 -7.95 -8.22 -4.12
CA GLN A 373 -8.56 -8.51 -2.81
C GLN A 373 -7.79 -9.67 -2.18
N TYR A 374 -7.19 -9.43 -1.02
CA TYR A 374 -6.37 -10.43 -0.34
C TYR A 374 -6.28 -10.19 1.15
N ALA A 375 -6.06 -11.28 1.89
CA ALA A 375 -5.58 -11.24 3.26
C ALA A 375 -4.06 -11.24 3.30
N THR A 376 -3.49 -10.70 4.37
CA THR A 376 -2.04 -10.69 4.60
C THR A 376 -1.71 -11.18 5.99
N PHE A 377 -0.55 -11.81 6.11
CA PHE A 377 0.03 -12.27 7.36
C PHE A 377 1.46 -11.80 7.42
N GLY A 378 1.92 -11.38 8.59
CA GLY A 378 3.29 -10.92 8.78
C GLY A 378 3.87 -11.35 10.11
N LEU A 379 5.18 -11.54 10.12
CA LEU A 379 5.97 -11.79 11.32
C LEU A 379 7.11 -10.80 11.36
N GLY A 380 7.45 -10.33 12.57
CA GLY A 380 8.60 -9.45 12.80
C GLY A 380 9.43 -9.96 13.95
N LEU A 381 10.74 -9.92 13.79
CA LEU A 381 11.70 -10.21 14.84
C LEU A 381 12.68 -9.05 14.96
N LYS A 382 12.71 -8.41 16.11
CA LYS A 382 13.66 -7.33 16.43
C LYS A 382 14.66 -7.81 17.47
N TYR A 383 15.92 -7.77 17.10
CA TYR A 383 17.02 -8.08 17.99
C TYR A 383 18.04 -6.93 17.95
N GLU A 384 18.18 -6.23 19.08
CA GLU A 384 19.03 -5.04 19.21
C GLU A 384 18.81 -3.98 18.12
N LYS A 385 19.71 -3.97 17.12
CA LYS A 385 19.72 -3.01 16.00
C LYS A 385 19.16 -3.57 14.70
N ILE A 386 18.80 -4.86 14.68
CA ILE A 386 18.35 -5.56 13.49
C ILE A 386 16.88 -5.92 13.64
N THR A 387 16.10 -5.67 12.62
CA THR A 387 14.72 -6.16 12.52
C THR A 387 14.56 -6.94 11.22
N ILE A 388 13.98 -8.12 11.33
CA ILE A 388 13.64 -8.97 10.17
C ILE A 388 12.12 -9.04 10.10
N ASP A 389 11.56 -8.64 8.98
CA ASP A 389 10.13 -8.72 8.72
C ASP A 389 9.86 -9.65 7.54
N LEU A 390 8.85 -10.48 7.71
CA LEU A 390 8.33 -11.39 6.69
C LEU A 390 6.85 -11.09 6.48
N ALA A 391 6.39 -11.15 5.24
CA ALA A 391 4.97 -11.07 4.94
C ALA A 391 4.57 -12.05 3.84
N MET A 392 3.35 -12.55 3.95
CA MET A 392 2.72 -13.42 2.97
C MET A 392 1.36 -12.86 2.59
N LEU A 393 1.09 -12.86 1.29
CA LEU A 393 -0.16 -12.39 0.70
C LEU A 393 -0.97 -13.59 0.20
N VAL A 394 -2.26 -13.62 0.57
CA VAL A 394 -3.21 -14.69 0.23
C VAL A 394 -4.43 -14.08 -0.46
N PRO A 395 -4.53 -14.11 -1.80
CA PRO A 395 -5.69 -13.61 -2.53
C PRO A 395 -6.96 -14.41 -2.23
N PHE A 396 -8.11 -13.72 -2.23
CA PHE A 396 -9.42 -14.38 -2.10
C PHE A 396 -9.86 -15.09 -3.39
N ALA A 397 -9.42 -14.57 -4.55
CA ALA A 397 -9.69 -15.18 -5.84
C ALA A 397 -8.76 -16.38 -6.09
N ARG A 398 -9.33 -17.47 -6.59
CA ARG A 398 -8.55 -18.66 -7.01
C ARG A 398 -7.69 -18.31 -8.24
N ARG A 399 -6.48 -18.86 -8.31
CA ARG A 399 -5.53 -18.67 -9.43
C ARG A 399 -5.16 -17.20 -9.67
N HIS A 400 -5.10 -16.40 -8.62
CA HIS A 400 -4.69 -15.01 -8.72
C HIS A 400 -3.16 -14.91 -8.94
N PRO A 401 -2.67 -14.04 -9.83
CA PRO A 401 -1.22 -13.89 -10.09
C PRO A 401 -0.38 -13.57 -8.86
N LEU A 402 -0.94 -12.90 -7.85
CA LEU A 402 -0.28 -12.57 -6.59
C LEU A 402 -0.35 -13.69 -5.53
N GLN A 403 -0.78 -14.91 -5.89
CA GLN A 403 -0.88 -16.02 -4.95
C GLN A 403 0.49 -16.41 -4.39
N ASN A 404 0.56 -16.64 -3.06
CA ASN A 404 1.76 -17.07 -2.34
C ASN A 404 2.95 -16.11 -2.49
N GLN A 405 2.68 -14.82 -2.60
CA GLN A 405 3.74 -13.82 -2.64
C GLN A 405 4.34 -13.65 -1.24
N LEU A 406 5.62 -13.99 -1.12
CA LEU A 406 6.42 -13.75 0.08
C LEU A 406 7.21 -12.45 -0.10
N ARG A 407 7.38 -11.71 0.99
CA ARG A 407 8.19 -10.49 1.04
C ARG A 407 9.11 -10.55 2.24
N PHE A 408 10.31 -10.02 2.06
CA PHE A 408 11.36 -9.97 3.07
C PHE A 408 11.83 -8.55 3.27
N SER A 409 11.99 -8.12 4.51
CA SER A 409 12.63 -6.85 4.83
C SER A 409 13.64 -7.05 5.95
N LEU A 410 14.80 -6.44 5.78
CA LEU A 410 15.87 -6.39 6.76
C LEU A 410 16.15 -4.93 7.10
N LEU A 411 15.99 -4.57 8.35
CA LEU A 411 16.16 -3.21 8.83
C LEU A 411 17.33 -3.15 9.81
N PHE A 412 18.06 -2.05 9.74
CA PHE A 412 19.17 -1.74 10.63
C PHE A 412 18.94 -0.39 11.27
N ASP A 413 18.77 -0.39 12.58
CA ASP A 413 18.68 0.81 13.40
C ASP A 413 20.07 1.23 13.84
N MET A 414 20.51 2.42 13.44
CA MET A 414 21.79 2.99 13.87
C MET A 414 21.52 4.03 14.96
N GLY A 415 22.07 3.81 16.16
CA GLY A 415 22.15 4.84 17.17
C GLY A 415 23.10 5.95 16.73
N ALA A 416 23.05 7.12 17.34
CA ALA A 416 24.08 8.13 17.14
C ALA A 416 25.46 7.48 17.35
N PHE A 417 26.42 7.74 16.46
CA PHE A 417 27.81 7.32 16.59
C PHE A 417 28.54 8.05 17.73
N SER A 418 27.82 8.40 18.78
CA SER A 418 28.34 9.15 19.92
C SER A 418 27.77 8.59 21.19
N ASP A 419 28.28 7.43 21.61
CA ASP A 419 28.47 7.09 23.00
C ASP A 419 29.75 6.27 23.05
N LYS A 420 30.86 6.96 22.78
CA LYS A 420 32.15 6.65 23.35
C LYS A 420 32.48 7.84 24.23
N ASP A 421 32.26 7.61 25.49
CA ASP A 421 33.01 7.89 26.70
C ASP A 421 32.12 7.90 27.91
#